data_706bc82e56f89242a4a9881b06e984a4
#
_entry.id   706bc82e56f89242a4a9881b06e984a4
#
_cell.length_a   1.000
_cell.length_b   1.000
_cell.length_c   1.000
_cell.angle_alpha   90.00
_cell.angle_beta   90.00
_cell.angle_gamma   90.00
#
_symmetry.space_group_name_H-M   'P 1'
#
loop_
_entity.id
_entity.type
_entity.pdbx_description
1 polymer ?
#
loop_
_entity_poly.entity_id
_entity_poly.type
_entity_poly.pdbx_seq_one_letter_code
_entity_poly.pdbx_strand_id
1 'polypeptide(L)'
;IFNPLLISIAVVIVFLAVFDINYQNYNDGAKYLSYLLTPATVCLAIPLYEQMEALKKNIKAILAGILSGVLTSLTVVLALALIFNLNHKMYVTLLPKSITTAIGMGVSEELGGAVTITVAVIIITGVLGNMLAETLCKLFHIEEPIAKGISIGSASHAIGTAKAMEMGDVEGAMSSLSIAVAGILTVVGASIYAMFI
;
A
#
# COMPACT_ATOMS: atom_id res chain seq x y z
N ILE A 1 -6.05 20.06 2.62
CA ILE A 1 -4.84 20.22 3.48
C ILE A 1 -4.95 19.33 4.74
N PHE A 2 -6.14 19.10 5.27
CA PHE A 2 -6.36 18.30 6.47
C PHE A 2 -6.89 16.91 6.10
N ASN A 3 -5.98 15.97 5.86
CA ASN A 3 -6.38 14.57 5.68
C ASN A 3 -6.74 13.97 7.07
N PRO A 4 -7.96 13.43 7.25
CA PRO A 4 -8.41 12.92 8.55
C PRO A 4 -7.54 11.80 9.10
N LEU A 5 -7.04 10.93 8.22
CA LEU A 5 -6.16 9.81 8.59
C LEU A 5 -4.83 10.32 9.17
N LEU A 6 -4.18 11.28 8.49
CA LEU A 6 -2.93 11.87 8.96
C LEU A 6 -3.11 12.57 10.32
N ILE A 7 -4.19 13.35 10.45
CA ILE A 7 -4.49 14.06 11.71
C ILE A 7 -4.72 13.06 12.84
N SER A 8 -5.51 12.02 12.61
CA SER A 8 -5.78 10.99 13.62
C SER A 8 -4.51 10.31 14.09
N ILE A 9 -3.63 9.93 13.17
CA ILE A 9 -2.34 9.32 13.49
C ILE A 9 -1.49 10.28 14.33
N ALA A 10 -1.35 11.54 13.91
CA ALA A 10 -0.57 12.55 14.62
C ALA A 10 -1.12 12.80 16.03
N VAL A 11 -2.44 12.94 16.17
CA VAL A 11 -3.09 13.15 17.49
C VAL A 11 -2.84 11.97 18.41
N VAL A 12 -3.00 10.72 17.93
CA VAL A 12 -2.75 9.54 18.76
C VAL A 12 -1.29 9.47 19.19
N ILE A 13 -0.34 9.71 18.27
CA ILE A 13 1.11 9.70 18.61
C ILE A 13 1.41 10.75 19.68
N VAL A 14 0.94 11.99 19.49
CA VAL A 14 1.16 13.08 20.45
C VAL A 14 0.53 12.75 21.79
N PHE A 15 -0.70 12.23 21.81
CA PHE A 15 -1.39 11.83 23.02
C PHE A 15 -0.60 10.78 23.81
N LEU A 16 -0.17 9.72 23.15
CA LEU A 16 0.62 8.66 23.79
C LEU A 16 1.95 9.20 24.36
N ALA A 17 2.61 10.08 23.60
CA ALA A 17 3.89 10.67 24.01
C ALA A 17 3.73 11.67 25.18
N VAL A 18 2.70 12.52 25.16
CA VAL A 18 2.48 13.54 26.20
C VAL A 18 2.08 12.91 27.53
N PHE A 19 1.26 11.85 27.49
CA PHE A 19 0.79 11.15 28.70
C PHE A 19 1.69 9.99 29.12
N ASP A 20 2.83 9.79 28.44
CA ASP A 20 3.78 8.69 28.68
C ASP A 20 3.12 7.31 28.76
N ILE A 21 2.15 7.07 27.87
CA ILE A 21 1.39 5.82 27.81
C ILE A 21 2.24 4.77 27.14
N ASN A 22 2.51 3.67 27.86
CA ASN A 22 3.22 2.54 27.30
C ASN A 22 2.45 1.96 26.11
N TYR A 23 3.18 1.71 25.00
CA TYR A 23 2.60 1.13 23.78
C TYR A 23 1.82 -0.16 24.05
N GLN A 24 2.27 -1.01 24.98
CA GLN A 24 1.58 -2.26 25.31
C GLN A 24 0.18 -2.01 25.86
N ASN A 25 0.01 -1.03 26.74
CA ASN A 25 -1.30 -0.66 27.28
C ASN A 25 -2.24 -0.13 26.20
N TYR A 26 -1.72 0.67 25.28
CA TYR A 26 -2.48 1.13 24.12
C TYR A 26 -2.89 -0.04 23.22
N ASN A 27 -1.94 -0.93 22.89
CA ASN A 27 -2.17 -2.07 22.01
C ASN A 27 -3.19 -3.05 22.58
N ASP A 28 -3.22 -3.27 23.89
CA ASP A 28 -4.20 -4.15 24.55
C ASP A 28 -5.63 -3.65 24.41
N GLY A 29 -5.84 -2.34 24.33
CA GLY A 29 -7.13 -1.74 23.97
C GLY A 29 -7.39 -1.76 22.45
N ALA A 30 -6.40 -1.39 21.66
CA ALA A 30 -6.51 -1.26 20.21
C ALA A 30 -6.67 -2.59 19.48
N LYS A 31 -6.22 -3.71 20.05
CA LYS A 31 -6.34 -5.06 19.44
C LYS A 31 -7.78 -5.44 19.07
N TYR A 32 -8.78 -4.93 19.78
CA TYR A 32 -10.19 -5.20 19.43
C TYR A 32 -10.58 -4.58 18.11
N LEU A 33 -10.00 -3.43 17.73
CA LEU A 33 -10.18 -2.83 16.41
C LEU A 33 -9.50 -3.66 15.32
N SER A 34 -8.38 -4.31 15.64
CA SER A 34 -7.67 -5.19 14.70
C SER A 34 -8.50 -6.39 14.27
N TYR A 35 -9.46 -6.84 15.08
CA TYR A 35 -10.39 -7.91 14.67
C TYR A 35 -11.30 -7.50 13.51
N LEU A 36 -11.54 -6.21 13.32
CA LEU A 36 -12.32 -5.70 12.19
C LEU A 36 -11.51 -5.63 10.89
N LEU A 37 -10.19 -5.79 10.94
CA LEU A 37 -9.32 -5.69 9.76
C LEU A 37 -9.62 -6.77 8.73
N THR A 38 -9.80 -8.02 9.16
CA THR A 38 -10.13 -9.14 8.26
C THR A 38 -11.49 -8.97 7.60
N PRO A 39 -12.60 -8.73 8.33
CA PRO A 39 -13.89 -8.45 7.69
C PRO A 39 -13.83 -7.23 6.77
N ALA A 40 -13.16 -6.15 7.17
CA ALA A 40 -13.01 -4.96 6.31
C ALA A 40 -12.29 -5.31 5.00
N THR A 41 -11.23 -6.10 5.07
CA THR A 41 -10.49 -6.55 3.86
C THR A 41 -11.39 -7.41 2.97
N VAL A 42 -12.20 -8.31 3.54
CA VAL A 42 -13.17 -9.12 2.78
C VAL A 42 -14.23 -8.24 2.11
N CYS A 43 -14.70 -7.19 2.78
CA CYS A 43 -15.67 -6.25 2.21
C CYS A 43 -15.13 -5.52 0.96
N LEU A 44 -13.81 -5.41 0.77
CA LEU A 44 -13.23 -4.87 -0.47
C LEU A 44 -13.56 -5.70 -1.71
N ALA A 45 -14.00 -6.95 -1.55
CA ALA A 45 -14.45 -7.78 -2.65
C ALA A 45 -15.84 -7.37 -3.20
N ILE A 46 -16.64 -6.63 -2.42
CA ILE A 46 -17.99 -6.21 -2.83
C ILE A 46 -17.92 -5.27 -4.04
N PRO A 47 -17.25 -4.10 -3.98
CA PRO A 47 -17.14 -3.22 -5.14
C PRO A 47 -16.44 -3.90 -6.34
N LEU A 48 -15.50 -4.82 -6.07
CA LEU A 48 -14.87 -5.60 -7.13
C LEU A 48 -15.89 -6.49 -7.86
N TYR A 49 -16.78 -7.15 -7.13
CA TYR A 49 -17.83 -7.99 -7.70
C TYR A 49 -18.84 -7.16 -8.51
N GLU A 50 -19.23 -6.00 -8.00
CA GLU A 50 -20.15 -5.07 -8.68
C GLU A 50 -19.57 -4.54 -10.01
N GLN A 51 -18.24 -4.39 -10.10
CA GLN A 51 -17.54 -3.92 -11.30
C GLN A 51 -16.95 -5.05 -12.16
N MET A 52 -17.46 -6.27 -12.01
CA MET A 52 -16.94 -7.47 -12.71
C MET A 52 -16.98 -7.36 -14.25
N GLU A 53 -17.95 -6.67 -14.81
CA GLU A 53 -18.04 -6.45 -16.26
C GLU A 53 -16.92 -5.55 -16.77
N ALA A 54 -16.67 -4.43 -16.08
CA ALA A 54 -15.58 -3.52 -16.40
C ALA A 54 -14.23 -4.22 -16.30
N LEU A 55 -14.06 -5.06 -15.28
CA LEU A 55 -12.86 -5.88 -15.08
C LEU A 55 -12.65 -6.85 -16.24
N LYS A 56 -13.65 -7.66 -16.59
CA LYS A 56 -13.54 -8.65 -17.69
C LYS A 56 -13.24 -8.00 -19.02
N LYS A 57 -13.85 -6.85 -19.31
CA LYS A 57 -13.64 -6.09 -20.55
C LYS A 57 -12.21 -5.56 -20.67
N ASN A 58 -11.59 -5.16 -19.56
CA ASN A 58 -10.31 -4.47 -19.54
C ASN A 58 -9.17 -5.29 -18.90
N ILE A 59 -9.35 -6.60 -18.69
CA ILE A 59 -8.45 -7.45 -17.91
C ILE A 59 -6.97 -7.34 -18.33
N LYS A 60 -6.69 -7.28 -19.64
CA LYS A 60 -5.31 -7.17 -20.15
C LYS A 60 -4.67 -5.85 -19.76
N ALA A 61 -5.40 -4.74 -19.89
CA ALA A 61 -4.91 -3.41 -19.51
C ALA A 61 -4.71 -3.32 -18.01
N ILE A 62 -5.63 -3.88 -17.21
CA ILE A 62 -5.56 -3.92 -15.76
C ILE A 62 -4.32 -4.69 -15.31
N LEU A 63 -4.12 -5.90 -15.79
CA LEU A 63 -2.95 -6.71 -15.42
C LEU A 63 -1.63 -6.07 -15.86
N ALA A 64 -1.58 -5.51 -17.08
CA ALA A 64 -0.40 -4.78 -17.55
C ALA A 64 -0.11 -3.54 -16.69
N GLY A 65 -1.15 -2.79 -16.30
CA GLY A 65 -1.02 -1.63 -15.41
C GLY A 65 -0.50 -2.00 -14.03
N ILE A 66 -1.06 -3.03 -13.40
CA ILE A 66 -0.60 -3.50 -12.09
C ILE A 66 0.85 -4.00 -12.16
N LEU A 67 1.17 -4.82 -13.17
CA LEU A 67 2.53 -5.33 -13.38
C LEU A 67 3.53 -4.19 -13.56
N SER A 68 3.21 -3.19 -14.40
CA SER A 68 4.08 -2.03 -14.59
C SER A 68 4.27 -1.23 -13.30
N GLY A 69 3.22 -1.06 -12.50
CA GLY A 69 3.29 -0.40 -11.18
C GLY A 69 4.22 -1.13 -10.20
N VAL A 70 4.08 -2.45 -10.11
CA VAL A 70 4.95 -3.28 -9.24
C VAL A 70 6.39 -3.24 -9.72
N LEU A 71 6.66 -3.44 -11.01
CA LEU A 71 8.00 -3.38 -11.57
C LEU A 71 8.64 -2.00 -11.35
N THR A 72 7.89 -0.93 -11.58
CA THR A 72 8.37 0.44 -11.31
C THR A 72 8.71 0.62 -9.84
N SER A 73 7.86 0.17 -8.92
CA SER A 73 8.12 0.28 -7.48
C SER A 73 9.41 -0.44 -7.09
N LEU A 74 9.58 -1.69 -7.50
CA LEU A 74 10.78 -2.48 -7.20
C LEU A 74 12.05 -1.88 -7.83
N THR A 75 11.95 -1.46 -9.10
CA THR A 75 13.09 -0.85 -9.82
C THR A 75 13.50 0.49 -9.21
N VAL A 76 12.55 1.34 -8.80
CA VAL A 76 12.86 2.61 -8.13
C VAL A 76 13.52 2.35 -6.77
N VAL A 77 13.05 1.37 -6.00
CA VAL A 77 13.70 1.00 -4.73
C VAL A 77 15.13 0.52 -4.98
N LEU A 78 15.36 -0.32 -5.99
CA LEU A 78 16.72 -0.76 -6.39
C LEU A 78 17.59 0.42 -6.79
N ALA A 79 17.09 1.29 -7.67
CA ALA A 79 17.85 2.46 -8.13
C ALA A 79 18.25 3.38 -6.97
N LEU A 80 17.31 3.67 -6.05
CA LEU A 80 17.60 4.47 -4.87
C LEU A 80 18.56 3.77 -3.91
N ALA A 81 18.44 2.45 -3.73
CA ALA A 81 19.35 1.67 -2.91
C ALA A 81 20.80 1.75 -3.45
N LEU A 82 20.98 1.68 -4.76
CA LEU A 82 22.29 1.84 -5.41
C LEU A 82 22.82 3.28 -5.28
N ILE A 83 21.97 4.29 -5.49
CA ILE A 83 22.37 5.70 -5.38
C ILE A 83 22.80 6.05 -3.95
N PHE A 84 22.08 5.58 -2.94
CA PHE A 84 22.37 5.84 -1.53
C PHE A 84 23.28 4.81 -0.86
N ASN A 85 23.81 3.85 -1.63
CA ASN A 85 24.68 2.76 -1.14
C ASN A 85 24.06 2.04 0.08
N LEU A 86 22.79 1.69 0.01
CA LEU A 86 22.13 0.96 1.07
C LEU A 86 22.68 -0.47 1.14
N ASN A 87 22.87 -0.97 2.35
CA ASN A 87 23.21 -2.38 2.53
C ASN A 87 22.02 -3.30 2.20
N HIS A 88 22.30 -4.58 1.95
CA HIS A 88 21.31 -5.58 1.62
C HIS A 88 20.09 -5.55 2.57
N LYS A 89 20.35 -5.51 3.89
CA LYS A 89 19.29 -5.50 4.90
C LYS A 89 18.32 -4.32 4.74
N MET A 90 18.83 -3.10 4.53
CA MET A 90 17.99 -1.92 4.31
C MET A 90 17.28 -1.97 2.97
N TYR A 91 17.94 -2.48 1.94
CA TYR A 91 17.35 -2.65 0.63
C TYR A 91 16.12 -3.57 0.66
N VAL A 92 16.27 -4.80 1.19
CA VAL A 92 15.15 -5.75 1.27
C VAL A 92 14.03 -5.31 2.21
N THR A 93 14.35 -4.49 3.22
CA THR A 93 13.37 -3.82 4.09
C THR A 93 12.41 -2.93 3.29
N LEU A 94 12.92 -2.25 2.24
CA LEU A 94 12.16 -1.28 1.46
C LEU A 94 11.41 -1.89 0.27
N LEU A 95 11.80 -3.07 -0.21
CA LEU A 95 11.18 -3.72 -1.37
C LEU A 95 9.65 -3.84 -1.25
N PRO A 96 9.08 -4.30 -0.13
CA PRO A 96 7.64 -4.51 -0.01
C PRO A 96 6.86 -3.25 0.41
N LYS A 97 7.40 -2.04 0.23
CA LYS A 97 6.80 -0.78 0.72
C LYS A 97 5.39 -0.46 0.20
N SER A 98 5.02 -1.01 -0.96
CA SER A 98 3.76 -0.64 -1.65
C SER A 98 2.64 -1.68 -1.49
N ILE A 99 2.87 -2.76 -0.76
CA ILE A 99 1.87 -3.79 -0.49
C ILE A 99 1.31 -3.70 0.94
N THR A 100 0.35 -4.56 1.27
CA THR A 100 -0.26 -4.55 2.61
C THR A 100 0.76 -4.91 3.69
N THR A 101 0.59 -4.34 4.89
CA THR A 101 1.48 -4.55 6.02
C THR A 101 1.68 -6.04 6.34
N ALA A 102 0.60 -6.83 6.32
CA ALA A 102 0.67 -8.26 6.62
C ALA A 102 1.59 -9.02 5.66
N ILE A 103 1.42 -8.81 4.35
CA ILE A 103 2.26 -9.45 3.32
C ILE A 103 3.68 -8.88 3.39
N GLY A 104 3.81 -7.56 3.54
CA GLY A 104 5.11 -6.88 3.57
C GLY A 104 5.99 -7.28 4.74
N MET A 105 5.40 -7.53 5.92
CA MET A 105 6.13 -8.07 7.07
C MET A 105 6.73 -9.45 6.76
N GLY A 106 5.93 -10.36 6.20
CA GLY A 106 6.39 -11.70 5.83
C GLY A 106 7.51 -11.66 4.80
N VAL A 107 7.36 -10.86 3.74
CA VAL A 107 8.41 -10.69 2.71
C VAL A 107 9.70 -10.12 3.32
N SER A 108 9.60 -9.10 4.16
CA SER A 108 10.77 -8.49 4.81
C SER A 108 11.47 -9.47 5.76
N GLU A 109 10.71 -10.23 6.53
CA GLU A 109 11.27 -11.24 7.45
C GLU A 109 12.00 -12.35 6.69
N GLU A 110 11.37 -12.89 5.64
CA GLU A 110 11.95 -13.96 4.81
C GLU A 110 13.24 -13.53 4.12
N LEU A 111 13.32 -12.28 3.68
CA LEU A 111 14.51 -11.73 3.02
C LEU A 111 15.57 -11.18 4.00
N GLY A 112 15.34 -11.27 5.32
CA GLY A 112 16.29 -10.78 6.34
C GLY A 112 16.26 -9.27 6.57
N GLY A 113 15.18 -8.60 6.20
CA GLY A 113 14.96 -7.17 6.42
C GLY A 113 14.63 -6.81 7.88
N ALA A 114 14.44 -5.54 8.12
CA ALA A 114 14.01 -4.98 9.41
C ALA A 114 12.49 -4.77 9.42
N VAL A 115 11.72 -5.77 9.89
CA VAL A 115 10.25 -5.81 9.82
C VAL A 115 9.60 -4.54 10.38
N THR A 116 10.08 -4.02 11.52
CA THR A 116 9.54 -2.79 12.13
C THR A 116 9.69 -1.58 11.20
N ILE A 117 10.82 -1.47 10.51
CA ILE A 117 11.05 -0.39 9.54
C ILE A 117 10.16 -0.60 8.32
N THR A 118 10.03 -1.83 7.85
CA THR A 118 9.10 -2.18 6.74
C THR A 118 7.69 -1.71 7.04
N VAL A 119 7.17 -2.01 8.24
CA VAL A 119 5.83 -1.58 8.67
C VAL A 119 5.71 -0.05 8.64
N ALA A 120 6.68 0.66 9.20
CA ALA A 120 6.68 2.12 9.20
C ALA A 120 6.67 2.71 7.78
N VAL A 121 7.50 2.18 6.88
CA VAL A 121 7.58 2.63 5.49
C VAL A 121 6.30 2.31 4.71
N ILE A 122 5.69 1.15 4.92
CA ILE A 122 4.40 0.80 4.32
C ILE A 122 3.32 1.79 4.76
N ILE A 123 3.22 2.09 6.06
CA ILE A 123 2.24 3.05 6.57
C ILE A 123 2.47 4.45 5.97
N ILE A 124 3.71 4.93 5.96
CA ILE A 124 4.06 6.22 5.36
C ILE A 124 3.68 6.25 3.87
N THR A 125 4.03 5.20 3.13
CA THR A 125 3.67 5.08 1.70
C THR A 125 2.17 5.13 1.49
N GLY A 126 1.40 4.41 2.30
CA GLY A 126 -0.06 4.41 2.24
C GLY A 126 -0.67 5.77 2.55
N VAL A 127 -0.20 6.43 3.61
CA VAL A 127 -0.68 7.77 4.02
C VAL A 127 -0.36 8.81 2.93
N LEU A 128 0.87 8.82 2.42
CA LEU A 128 1.26 9.72 1.34
C LEU A 128 0.43 9.46 0.07
N GLY A 129 0.24 8.20 -0.28
CA GLY A 129 -0.59 7.83 -1.44
C GLY A 129 -2.05 8.27 -1.27
N ASN A 130 -2.65 8.06 -0.10
CA ASN A 130 -4.01 8.55 0.19
C ASN A 130 -4.11 10.09 0.05
N MET A 131 -3.13 10.83 0.57
CA MET A 131 -3.13 12.29 0.52
C MET A 131 -2.91 12.84 -0.88
N LEU A 132 -2.02 12.23 -1.66
CA LEU A 132 -1.54 12.75 -2.93
C LEU A 132 -2.30 12.18 -4.13
N ALA A 133 -3.06 11.09 -3.98
CA ALA A 133 -3.71 10.36 -5.06
C ALA A 133 -4.45 11.28 -6.04
N GLU A 134 -5.40 12.06 -5.53
CA GLU A 134 -6.22 12.95 -6.37
C GLU A 134 -5.39 14.05 -7.03
N THR A 135 -4.44 14.61 -6.28
CA THR A 135 -3.55 15.67 -6.79
C THR A 135 -2.66 15.15 -7.90
N LEU A 136 -2.08 13.95 -7.73
CA LEU A 136 -1.23 13.32 -8.74
C LEU A 136 -2.05 12.92 -9.98
N CYS A 137 -3.24 12.35 -9.81
CA CYS A 137 -4.12 12.06 -10.93
C CYS A 137 -4.43 13.31 -11.76
N LYS A 138 -4.72 14.44 -11.11
CA LYS A 138 -4.95 15.72 -11.79
C LYS A 138 -3.69 16.25 -12.47
N LEU A 139 -2.56 16.21 -11.80
CA LEU A 139 -1.27 16.70 -12.32
C LEU A 139 -0.82 15.96 -13.57
N PHE A 140 -0.97 14.63 -13.57
CA PHE A 140 -0.58 13.77 -14.69
C PHE A 140 -1.71 13.51 -15.70
N HIS A 141 -2.86 14.20 -15.56
CA HIS A 141 -4.02 14.08 -16.44
C HIS A 141 -4.52 12.62 -16.56
N ILE A 142 -4.50 11.89 -15.44
CA ILE A 142 -5.06 10.54 -15.38
C ILE A 142 -6.55 10.68 -15.12
N GLU A 143 -7.35 10.60 -16.19
CA GLU A 143 -8.80 10.83 -16.11
C GLU A 143 -9.59 9.52 -16.05
N GLU A 144 -9.06 8.45 -16.65
CA GLU A 144 -9.72 7.15 -16.74
C GLU A 144 -9.87 6.51 -15.34
N PRO A 145 -11.10 6.19 -14.88
CA PRO A 145 -11.34 5.63 -13.55
C PRO A 145 -10.59 4.34 -13.26
N ILE A 146 -10.49 3.44 -14.25
CA ILE A 146 -9.73 2.19 -14.12
C ILE A 146 -8.25 2.48 -13.87
N ALA A 147 -7.66 3.41 -14.62
CA ALA A 147 -6.25 3.77 -14.46
C ALA A 147 -5.97 4.43 -13.10
N LYS A 148 -6.87 5.30 -12.61
CA LYS A 148 -6.79 5.88 -11.25
C LYS A 148 -6.78 4.79 -10.19
N GLY A 149 -7.77 3.89 -10.23
CA GLY A 149 -7.88 2.81 -9.27
C GLY A 149 -6.64 1.92 -9.24
N ILE A 150 -6.16 1.48 -10.41
CA ILE A 150 -4.96 0.64 -10.53
C ILE A 150 -3.72 1.34 -9.97
N SER A 151 -3.50 2.60 -10.33
CA SER A 151 -2.33 3.36 -9.89
C SER A 151 -2.32 3.57 -8.37
N ILE A 152 -3.47 3.89 -7.78
CA ILE A 152 -3.61 4.08 -6.34
C ILE A 152 -3.40 2.76 -5.59
N GLY A 153 -4.08 1.69 -6.01
CA GLY A 153 -4.03 0.40 -5.33
C GLY A 153 -2.64 -0.26 -5.38
N SER A 154 -1.96 -0.17 -6.53
CA SER A 154 -0.61 -0.73 -6.69
C SER A 154 0.49 0.10 -5.99
N ALA A 155 0.28 1.40 -5.81
CA ALA A 155 1.26 2.27 -5.14
C ALA A 155 1.09 2.35 -3.63
N SER A 156 -0.15 2.34 -3.12
CA SER A 156 -0.48 2.72 -1.73
C SER A 156 -1.45 1.77 -1.02
N HIS A 157 -1.60 0.59 -1.53
CA HIS A 157 -2.33 -0.54 -0.94
C HIS A 157 -3.69 -0.14 -0.33
N ALA A 158 -4.11 -0.77 0.81
CA ALA A 158 -5.42 -0.56 1.42
C ALA A 158 -5.67 0.89 1.89
N ILE A 159 -4.63 1.58 2.37
CA ILE A 159 -4.77 2.97 2.84
C ILE A 159 -5.09 3.91 1.66
N GLY A 160 -4.43 3.72 0.51
CA GLY A 160 -4.76 4.46 -0.71
C GLY A 160 -6.11 4.07 -1.29
N THR A 161 -6.51 2.81 -1.16
CA THR A 161 -7.81 2.32 -1.66
C THR A 161 -8.98 3.01 -0.97
N ALA A 162 -8.86 3.37 0.31
CA ALA A 162 -9.88 4.19 0.97
C ALA A 162 -10.12 5.51 0.22
N LYS A 163 -9.06 6.15 -0.29
CA LYS A 163 -9.18 7.35 -1.13
C LYS A 163 -9.77 7.04 -2.51
N ALA A 164 -9.39 5.92 -3.12
CA ALA A 164 -9.96 5.50 -4.40
C ALA A 164 -11.48 5.27 -4.30
N MET A 165 -11.97 4.70 -3.19
CA MET A 165 -13.41 4.53 -2.93
C MET A 165 -14.16 5.86 -2.80
N GLU A 166 -13.53 6.89 -2.21
CA GLU A 166 -14.09 8.24 -2.17
C GLU A 166 -14.16 8.91 -3.55
N MET A 167 -13.27 8.51 -4.48
CA MET A 167 -13.21 9.05 -5.84
C MET A 167 -14.27 8.45 -6.76
N GLY A 168 -14.63 7.18 -6.56
CA GLY A 168 -15.69 6.51 -7.30
C GLY A 168 -15.68 4.99 -7.14
N ASP A 169 -16.80 4.35 -7.54
CA ASP A 169 -16.99 2.91 -7.37
C ASP A 169 -16.03 2.10 -8.26
N VAL A 170 -15.76 2.58 -9.48
CA VAL A 170 -14.81 1.94 -10.41
C VAL A 170 -13.39 2.07 -9.88
N GLU A 171 -13.00 3.26 -9.44
CA GLU A 171 -11.70 3.52 -8.84
C GLU A 171 -11.47 2.64 -7.60
N GLY A 172 -12.46 2.55 -6.72
CA GLY A 172 -12.42 1.71 -5.53
C GLY A 172 -12.27 0.23 -5.86
N ALA A 173 -13.08 -0.29 -6.80
CA ALA A 173 -13.04 -1.68 -7.24
C ALA A 173 -11.68 -2.05 -7.87
N MET A 174 -11.17 -1.23 -8.76
CA MET A 174 -9.89 -1.48 -9.45
C MET A 174 -8.71 -1.36 -8.49
N SER A 175 -8.77 -0.44 -7.52
CA SER A 175 -7.79 -0.32 -6.45
C SER A 175 -7.78 -1.56 -5.56
N SER A 176 -8.95 -2.07 -5.18
CA SER A 176 -9.11 -3.30 -4.38
C SER A 176 -8.51 -4.53 -5.07
N LEU A 177 -8.75 -4.69 -6.37
CA LEU A 177 -8.12 -5.74 -7.17
C LEU A 177 -6.60 -5.60 -7.18
N SER A 178 -6.13 -4.36 -7.35
CA SER A 178 -4.69 -4.08 -7.44
C SER A 178 -3.94 -4.44 -6.17
N ILE A 179 -4.55 -4.31 -4.99
CA ILE A 179 -3.96 -4.75 -3.72
C ILE A 179 -3.60 -6.24 -3.77
N ALA A 180 -4.55 -7.07 -4.18
CA ALA A 180 -4.36 -8.52 -4.19
C ALA A 180 -3.31 -8.95 -5.23
N VAL A 181 -3.44 -8.47 -6.46
CA VAL A 181 -2.54 -8.82 -7.57
C VAL A 181 -1.14 -8.26 -7.33
N ALA A 182 -1.02 -6.99 -6.93
CA ALA A 182 0.28 -6.39 -6.61
C ALA A 182 0.97 -7.07 -5.43
N GLY A 183 0.20 -7.53 -4.43
CA GLY A 183 0.72 -8.31 -3.32
C GLY A 183 1.42 -9.58 -3.80
N ILE A 184 0.74 -10.38 -4.60
CA ILE A 184 1.30 -11.62 -5.17
C ILE A 184 2.53 -11.33 -6.06
N LEU A 185 2.41 -10.37 -6.96
CA LEU A 185 3.51 -10.00 -7.85
C LEU A 185 4.73 -9.47 -7.10
N THR A 186 4.51 -8.73 -6.00
CA THR A 186 5.61 -8.20 -5.18
C THR A 186 6.30 -9.31 -4.39
N VAL A 187 5.59 -10.32 -3.89
CA VAL A 187 6.23 -11.47 -3.22
C VAL A 187 7.24 -12.14 -4.16
N VAL A 188 6.80 -12.46 -5.37
CA VAL A 188 7.69 -13.07 -6.38
C VAL A 188 8.78 -12.10 -6.83
N GLY A 189 8.39 -10.86 -7.14
CA GLY A 189 9.31 -9.83 -7.61
C GLY A 189 10.38 -9.45 -6.58
N ALA A 190 10.02 -9.30 -5.31
CA ALA A 190 10.96 -8.95 -4.25
C ALA A 190 12.03 -10.02 -4.06
N SER A 191 11.65 -11.31 -4.13
CA SER A 191 12.62 -12.41 -4.06
C SER A 191 13.64 -12.37 -5.20
N ILE A 192 13.21 -11.99 -6.42
CA ILE A 192 14.12 -11.82 -7.57
C ILE A 192 14.98 -10.57 -7.37
N TYR A 193 14.38 -9.44 -6.99
CA TYR A 193 15.08 -8.17 -6.81
C TYR A 193 16.09 -8.21 -5.65
N ALA A 194 15.83 -8.99 -4.60
CA ALA A 194 16.75 -9.16 -3.48
C ALA A 194 18.14 -9.73 -3.90
N MET A 195 18.22 -10.35 -5.07
CA MET A 195 19.50 -10.90 -5.58
C MET A 195 20.42 -9.83 -6.20
N PHE A 196 19.97 -8.60 -6.37
CA PHE A 196 20.76 -7.55 -7.06
C PHE A 196 21.70 -6.76 -6.13
N ILE A 197 21.51 -6.83 -4.81
CA ILE A 197 22.38 -6.18 -3.81
C ILE A 197 22.79 -7.14 -2.69
#